data_730bfc9219dab0a020e93354e8fd4052
#
_entry.id   730bfc9219dab0a020e93354e8fd4052
#
_cell.length_a   1.000
_cell.length_b   1.000
_cell.length_c   1.000
_cell.angle_alpha   90.00
_cell.angle_beta   90.00
_cell.angle_gamma   90.00
#
_symmetry.space_group_name_H-M   'P 1'
#
loop_
_entity.id
_entity.type
_entity.pdbx_description
1 polymer ?
#
loop_
_entity_poly.entity_id
_entity_poly.type
_entity_poly.pdbx_seq_one_letter_code
_entity_poly.pdbx_strand_id
1 'polypeptide(L)'
;VQRARIWYALLLVVFGTFALRVFYLQVIRHDYYKRAALSDQLKQYSVPAERGIITAHLGDGTVPIVLNQKLYTLYADPTVVKHPQQVADKLQPIVGGNVDGLADKLRTGGTRYVVLKQKLTNVQSKKVLGYKLPGVGAEEQDYRTYPQGEMASQLLGFVDNSGAGEYGIEQAMNKQLAGTPGQLKAVTDINGVPLAASPNNISVAPTNGDSVGLTIDVGMQSAVEKIVQAAQKQYKSKNVSAIVMDVHTGQVKAMANYPTYDPANYQNVSDPSVFSNDTVTAPIEPGSITKLFTVATSLQKGVISPTSSFYDPGTWSIDGASVSDVASDHSQGAQTVLSTLDKSLNTGATWMLMQLGGGKINAQARNTLYDYFTNHFMLGQMTGIQQGNGEEASGYVPKPQDNGAGINLTFANVSFGQAYTATALQMVSGLSSILNGGTYYQPTLVDQITNPDGKVTNIAPKAEKEGVISQDVSDSVISLMEQNNTNHIHEGYSYLNFGPNYSVGGKTGTAQIANPIGGYYPNEYNGTYIGFVGGNTPQYAIVVYNMQPNDYGEFAGAGAGQPVFANIAHTLINDFGVTPKGNP
;
A
#
# COMPACT_ATOMS: atom_id res chain seq x y z
N VAL A 1 37.10 -88.97 -17.05
CA VAL A 1 36.32 -88.99 -15.82
C VAL A 1 36.82 -87.94 -14.80
N GLN A 2 38.14 -87.82 -14.60
CA GLN A 2 38.66 -86.84 -13.61
C GLN A 2 38.42 -85.36 -13.99
N ARG A 3 38.58 -84.98 -15.26
CA ARG A 3 38.31 -83.60 -15.73
C ARG A 3 36.87 -83.20 -15.57
N ALA A 4 35.94 -84.12 -15.79
CA ALA A 4 34.48 -83.85 -15.54
C ALA A 4 34.19 -83.63 -14.07
N ARG A 5 34.77 -84.38 -13.15
CA ARG A 5 34.61 -84.18 -11.69
C ARG A 5 35.14 -82.83 -11.22
N ILE A 6 36.25 -82.32 -11.80
CA ILE A 6 36.78 -80.98 -11.48
C ILE A 6 35.80 -79.87 -11.95
N TRP A 7 35.27 -80.04 -13.17
CA TRP A 7 34.24 -79.10 -13.67
C TRP A 7 32.97 -79.12 -12.82
N TYR A 8 32.50 -80.31 -12.39
CA TYR A 8 31.33 -80.39 -11.44
C TYR A 8 31.66 -79.76 -10.10
N ALA A 9 32.82 -79.95 -9.53
CA ALA A 9 33.20 -79.30 -8.26
C ALA A 9 33.29 -77.81 -8.41
N LEU A 10 33.82 -77.27 -9.51
CA LEU A 10 33.93 -75.86 -9.79
C LEU A 10 32.54 -75.24 -9.98
N LEU A 11 31.64 -75.94 -10.64
CA LEU A 11 30.27 -75.53 -10.85
C LEU A 11 29.47 -75.49 -9.51
N LEU A 12 29.67 -76.45 -8.60
CA LEU A 12 29.08 -76.47 -7.27
C LEU A 12 29.61 -75.30 -6.40
N VAL A 13 30.91 -74.95 -6.49
CA VAL A 13 31.45 -73.81 -5.78
C VAL A 13 30.84 -72.51 -6.29
N VAL A 14 30.71 -72.33 -7.59
CA VAL A 14 30.04 -71.18 -8.21
C VAL A 14 28.60 -71.07 -7.77
N PHE A 15 27.83 -72.14 -7.83
CA PHE A 15 26.44 -72.16 -7.34
C PHE A 15 26.33 -71.90 -5.85
N GLY A 16 27.22 -72.46 -5.03
CA GLY A 16 27.28 -72.20 -3.58
C GLY A 16 27.54 -70.73 -3.28
N THR A 17 28.49 -70.11 -4.01
CA THR A 17 28.79 -68.67 -3.89
C THR A 17 27.59 -67.80 -4.30
N PHE A 18 26.90 -68.16 -5.37
CA PHE A 18 25.67 -67.50 -5.81
C PHE A 18 24.56 -67.64 -4.77
N ALA A 19 24.34 -68.81 -4.24
CA ALA A 19 23.31 -69.06 -3.21
C ALA A 19 23.59 -68.25 -1.94
N LEU A 20 24.85 -68.22 -1.47
CA LEU A 20 25.28 -67.39 -0.33
C LEU A 20 25.10 -65.91 -0.62
N ARG A 21 25.42 -65.45 -1.85
CA ARG A 21 25.21 -64.05 -2.22
C ARG A 21 23.73 -63.67 -2.27
N VAL A 22 22.87 -64.54 -2.83
CA VAL A 22 21.42 -64.34 -2.85
C VAL A 22 20.86 -64.31 -1.43
N PHE A 23 21.26 -65.26 -0.58
CA PHE A 23 20.88 -65.28 0.82
C PHE A 23 21.30 -63.97 1.55
N TYR A 24 22.54 -63.56 1.35
CA TYR A 24 23.03 -62.30 1.91
C TYR A 24 22.17 -61.10 1.48
N LEU A 25 21.84 -60.98 0.21
CA LEU A 25 21.06 -59.90 -0.33
C LEU A 25 19.60 -59.94 0.12
N GLN A 26 18.98 -61.14 0.10
CA GLN A 26 17.55 -61.34 0.36
C GLN A 26 17.21 -61.44 1.84
N VAL A 27 18.10 -61.91 2.69
CA VAL A 27 17.84 -62.10 4.12
C VAL A 27 18.59 -61.08 4.96
N ILE A 28 19.93 -60.98 4.81
CA ILE A 28 20.73 -60.12 5.68
C ILE A 28 20.62 -58.64 5.31
N ARG A 29 20.57 -58.34 4.02
CA ARG A 29 20.44 -56.97 3.52
C ARG A 29 19.03 -56.61 3.05
N HIS A 30 18.05 -57.45 3.29
CA HIS A 30 16.66 -57.23 2.88
C HIS A 30 16.14 -55.87 3.26
N ASP A 31 16.21 -55.50 4.54
CA ASP A 31 15.69 -54.22 5.04
C ASP A 31 16.44 -53.02 4.50
N TYR A 32 17.74 -53.17 4.23
CA TYR A 32 18.52 -52.10 3.60
C TYR A 32 18.03 -51.82 2.18
N TYR A 33 17.94 -52.87 1.34
CA TYR A 33 17.50 -52.70 -0.05
C TYR A 33 16.03 -52.33 -0.15
N LYS A 34 15.19 -52.82 0.76
CA LYS A 34 13.77 -52.43 0.86
C LYS A 34 13.64 -50.92 1.19
N ARG A 35 14.42 -50.41 2.14
CA ARG A 35 14.42 -48.96 2.46
C ARG A 35 15.00 -48.12 1.31
N ALA A 36 16.05 -48.57 0.66
CA ALA A 36 16.61 -47.89 -0.49
C ALA A 36 15.60 -47.81 -1.65
N ALA A 37 14.96 -48.93 -1.99
CA ALA A 37 13.92 -48.96 -3.01
C ALA A 37 12.70 -48.09 -2.64
N LEU A 38 12.28 -48.08 -1.39
CA LEU A 38 11.21 -47.19 -0.92
C LEU A 38 11.63 -45.73 -1.02
N SER A 39 12.87 -45.38 -0.70
CA SER A 39 13.35 -44.01 -0.82
C SER A 39 13.39 -43.53 -2.27
N ASP A 40 13.70 -44.38 -3.21
CA ASP A 40 13.69 -44.08 -4.65
C ASP A 40 12.27 -44.00 -5.24
N GLN A 41 11.33 -44.73 -4.65
CA GLN A 41 9.90 -44.75 -5.06
C GLN A 41 9.07 -43.66 -4.38
N LEU A 42 9.56 -43.08 -3.26
CA LEU A 42 8.88 -42.01 -2.55
C LEU A 42 9.10 -40.67 -3.26
N LYS A 43 8.10 -40.21 -3.98
CA LYS A 43 8.09 -38.84 -4.49
C LYS A 43 7.43 -37.92 -3.48
N GLN A 44 8.03 -36.73 -3.35
CA GLN A 44 7.52 -35.69 -2.48
C GLN A 44 6.69 -34.71 -3.30
N TYR A 45 5.45 -34.51 -2.87
CA TYR A 45 4.52 -33.52 -3.42
C TYR A 45 4.27 -32.47 -2.36
N SER A 46 4.27 -31.21 -2.77
CA SER A 46 3.79 -30.11 -1.94
C SER A 46 2.27 -30.10 -1.97
N VAL A 47 1.65 -30.02 -0.79
CA VAL A 47 0.20 -29.79 -0.66
C VAL A 47 0.02 -28.33 -0.31
N PRO A 48 -0.53 -27.49 -1.21
CA PRO A 48 -0.67 -26.08 -0.96
C PRO A 48 -1.56 -25.81 0.26
N ALA A 49 -1.22 -24.79 1.04
CA ALA A 49 -2.11 -24.25 2.07
C ALA A 49 -3.11 -23.29 1.41
N GLU A 50 -4.31 -23.19 1.96
CA GLU A 50 -5.25 -22.15 1.57
C GLU A 50 -4.76 -20.81 2.12
N ARG A 51 -4.70 -19.79 1.26
CA ARG A 51 -4.32 -18.43 1.66
C ARG A 51 -5.42 -17.81 2.51
N GLY A 52 -5.06 -17.10 3.59
CA GLY A 52 -6.00 -16.36 4.42
C GLY A 52 -6.79 -15.31 3.61
N ILE A 53 -8.01 -15.01 4.00
CA ILE A 53 -8.82 -13.96 3.37
C ILE A 53 -8.46 -12.58 3.95
N ILE A 54 -8.82 -11.52 3.21
CA ILE A 54 -8.71 -10.14 3.71
C ILE A 54 -10.12 -9.59 3.87
N THR A 55 -10.41 -9.07 5.06
CA THR A 55 -11.69 -8.43 5.41
C THR A 55 -11.48 -6.94 5.67
N ALA A 56 -12.56 -6.16 5.59
CA ALA A 56 -12.58 -4.75 5.93
C ALA A 56 -13.90 -4.39 6.61
N HIS A 57 -13.97 -3.23 7.25
CA HIS A 57 -15.18 -2.76 7.93
C HIS A 57 -16.27 -2.35 6.93
N LEU A 58 -17.52 -2.57 7.31
CA LEU A 58 -18.71 -2.04 6.66
C LEU A 58 -19.73 -1.71 7.75
N GLY A 59 -19.81 -0.45 8.13
CA GLY A 59 -20.52 -0.03 9.32
C GLY A 59 -20.00 -0.75 10.58
N ASP A 60 -20.90 -1.35 11.38
CA ASP A 60 -20.53 -2.09 12.60
C ASP A 60 -20.03 -3.53 12.32
N GLY A 61 -20.03 -3.96 11.08
CA GLY A 61 -19.62 -5.32 10.67
C GLY A 61 -18.34 -5.35 9.86
N THR A 62 -17.95 -6.56 9.45
CA THR A 62 -16.83 -6.78 8.54
C THR A 62 -17.28 -7.61 7.33
N VAL A 63 -16.71 -7.31 6.18
CA VAL A 63 -16.98 -8.03 4.93
C VAL A 63 -15.66 -8.48 4.30
N PRO A 64 -15.65 -9.65 3.64
CA PRO A 64 -14.49 -10.09 2.89
C PRO A 64 -14.34 -9.25 1.61
N ILE A 65 -13.16 -8.71 1.41
CA ILE A 65 -12.80 -7.92 0.21
C ILE A 65 -11.79 -8.65 -0.68
N VAL A 66 -11.07 -9.64 -0.14
CA VAL A 66 -10.24 -10.56 -0.91
C VAL A 66 -10.49 -11.99 -0.46
N LEU A 67 -10.82 -12.84 -1.41
CA LEU A 67 -11.24 -14.23 -1.19
C LEU A 67 -10.40 -15.19 -2.03
N ASN A 68 -10.50 -16.50 -1.71
CA ASN A 68 -10.03 -17.57 -2.57
C ASN A 68 -11.21 -18.20 -3.29
N GLN A 69 -11.05 -18.49 -4.57
CA GLN A 69 -12.03 -19.19 -5.37
C GLN A 69 -11.37 -20.38 -6.07
N LYS A 70 -11.94 -21.58 -5.89
CA LYS A 70 -11.52 -22.78 -6.61
C LYS A 70 -11.98 -22.70 -8.06
N LEU A 71 -11.02 -22.50 -8.94
CA LEU A 71 -11.19 -22.46 -10.39
C LEU A 71 -10.19 -23.42 -11.04
N TYR A 72 -10.28 -23.60 -12.35
CA TYR A 72 -9.48 -24.58 -13.06
C TYR A 72 -8.52 -23.92 -14.05
N THR A 73 -7.29 -24.43 -14.05
CA THR A 73 -6.32 -24.16 -15.13
C THR A 73 -6.46 -25.26 -16.17
N LEU A 74 -6.82 -24.87 -17.39
CA LEU A 74 -6.82 -25.77 -18.55
C LEU A 74 -5.41 -25.83 -19.09
N TYR A 75 -4.87 -27.03 -19.20
CA TYR A 75 -3.53 -27.28 -19.75
C TYR A 75 -3.56 -28.37 -20.83
N ALA A 76 -2.50 -28.43 -21.62
CA ALA A 76 -2.30 -29.51 -22.56
C ALA A 76 -0.86 -30.05 -22.50
N ASP A 77 -0.71 -31.34 -22.86
CA ASP A 77 0.56 -31.95 -23.26
C ASP A 77 0.64 -31.94 -24.78
N PRO A 78 1.39 -31.01 -25.40
CA PRO A 78 1.48 -30.90 -26.86
C PRO A 78 2.02 -32.16 -27.53
N THR A 79 2.81 -32.99 -26.82
CA THR A 79 3.37 -34.25 -27.39
C THR A 79 2.31 -35.32 -27.61
N VAL A 80 1.14 -35.20 -26.98
CA VAL A 80 0.01 -36.14 -27.08
C VAL A 80 -1.06 -35.63 -28.03
N VAL A 81 -1.16 -34.32 -28.26
CA VAL A 81 -2.17 -33.68 -29.11
C VAL A 81 -1.84 -33.92 -30.59
N LYS A 82 -2.64 -34.78 -31.28
CA LYS A 82 -2.40 -35.13 -32.70
C LYS A 82 -2.94 -34.11 -33.70
N HIS A 83 -4.06 -33.44 -33.34
CA HIS A 83 -4.78 -32.51 -34.24
C HIS A 83 -5.02 -31.15 -33.55
N PRO A 84 -3.97 -30.29 -33.39
CA PRO A 84 -4.04 -29.04 -32.63
C PRO A 84 -5.19 -28.11 -33.06
N GLN A 85 -5.41 -27.95 -34.38
CA GLN A 85 -6.47 -27.09 -34.91
C GLN A 85 -7.87 -27.58 -34.49
N GLN A 86 -8.15 -28.87 -34.65
CA GLN A 86 -9.45 -29.42 -34.30
C GLN A 86 -9.71 -29.36 -32.78
N VAL A 87 -8.67 -29.52 -31.97
CA VAL A 87 -8.75 -29.35 -30.51
C VAL A 87 -9.03 -27.89 -30.17
N ALA A 88 -8.35 -26.93 -30.80
CA ALA A 88 -8.58 -25.51 -30.61
C ALA A 88 -10.01 -25.09 -31.00
N ASP A 89 -10.53 -25.58 -32.15
CA ASP A 89 -11.90 -25.34 -32.60
C ASP A 89 -12.95 -25.81 -31.57
N LYS A 90 -12.73 -26.95 -30.93
CA LYS A 90 -13.63 -27.50 -29.90
C LYS A 90 -13.54 -26.75 -28.57
N LEU A 91 -12.36 -26.26 -28.23
CA LEU A 91 -12.12 -25.55 -26.95
C LEU A 91 -12.59 -24.10 -26.99
N GLN A 92 -12.38 -23.41 -28.12
CA GLN A 92 -12.64 -21.96 -28.25
C GLN A 92 -14.03 -21.52 -27.78
N PRO A 93 -15.14 -22.22 -28.09
CA PRO A 93 -16.47 -21.79 -27.63
C PRO A 93 -16.68 -21.86 -26.09
N ILE A 94 -15.78 -22.55 -25.37
CA ILE A 94 -15.84 -22.68 -23.91
C ILE A 94 -14.84 -21.73 -23.24
N VAL A 95 -13.62 -21.66 -23.79
CA VAL A 95 -12.51 -20.95 -23.16
C VAL A 95 -12.31 -19.53 -23.71
N GLY A 96 -12.96 -19.22 -24.84
CA GLY A 96 -12.79 -17.95 -25.55
C GLY A 96 -11.43 -17.83 -26.24
N GLY A 97 -11.13 -16.63 -26.72
CA GLY A 97 -9.88 -16.32 -27.39
C GLY A 97 -9.86 -16.65 -28.88
N ASN A 98 -8.66 -16.54 -29.49
CA ASN A 98 -8.45 -16.85 -30.90
C ASN A 98 -8.11 -18.34 -31.07
N VAL A 99 -8.76 -18.99 -32.04
CA VAL A 99 -8.53 -20.40 -32.39
C VAL A 99 -7.07 -20.64 -32.78
N ASP A 100 -6.50 -19.80 -33.63
CA ASP A 100 -5.11 -19.96 -34.10
C ASP A 100 -4.12 -19.84 -32.94
N GLY A 101 -4.33 -18.90 -32.02
CA GLY A 101 -3.50 -18.76 -30.81
C GLY A 101 -3.59 -19.97 -29.87
N LEU A 102 -4.77 -20.59 -29.76
CA LEU A 102 -4.92 -21.86 -29.01
C LEU A 102 -4.20 -23.00 -29.74
N ALA A 103 -4.34 -23.09 -31.06
CA ALA A 103 -3.69 -24.10 -31.87
C ALA A 103 -2.16 -23.97 -31.82
N ASP A 104 -1.61 -22.76 -31.81
CA ASP A 104 -0.17 -22.51 -31.69
C ASP A 104 0.36 -22.94 -30.33
N LYS A 105 -0.36 -22.67 -29.25
CA LYS A 105 -0.02 -23.21 -27.92
C LYS A 105 0.00 -24.74 -27.91
N LEU A 106 -0.95 -25.38 -28.60
CA LEU A 106 -1.02 -26.83 -28.72
C LEU A 106 0.06 -27.44 -29.63
N ARG A 107 0.76 -26.62 -30.45
CA ARG A 107 1.90 -27.01 -31.30
C ARG A 107 3.25 -26.75 -30.62
N THR A 108 3.29 -26.13 -29.42
CA THR A 108 4.53 -25.77 -28.75
C THR A 108 5.41 -27.00 -28.54
N GLY A 109 6.63 -27.00 -29.13
CA GLY A 109 7.59 -28.09 -28.98
C GLY A 109 8.40 -27.96 -27.68
N GLY A 110 9.01 -29.09 -27.26
CA GLY A 110 9.98 -29.11 -26.15
C GLY A 110 9.37 -29.04 -24.73
N THR A 111 8.03 -29.05 -24.62
CA THR A 111 7.33 -29.09 -23.33
C THR A 111 6.19 -30.11 -23.34
N ARG A 112 5.91 -30.66 -22.16
CA ARG A 112 4.76 -31.52 -21.92
C ARG A 112 3.63 -30.85 -21.16
N TYR A 113 3.78 -29.55 -20.86
CA TYR A 113 2.78 -28.77 -20.14
C TYR A 113 2.70 -27.36 -20.73
N VAL A 114 1.55 -27.02 -21.27
CA VAL A 114 1.22 -25.69 -21.80
C VAL A 114 -0.12 -25.24 -21.23
N VAL A 115 -0.17 -24.07 -20.64
CA VAL A 115 -1.40 -23.46 -20.14
C VAL A 115 -2.19 -22.88 -21.31
N LEU A 116 -3.39 -23.43 -21.53
CA LEU A 116 -4.30 -22.94 -22.56
C LEU A 116 -5.15 -21.78 -22.05
N LYS A 117 -5.73 -21.96 -20.85
CA LYS A 117 -6.59 -20.96 -20.19
C LYS A 117 -6.56 -21.14 -18.68
N GLN A 118 -6.53 -20.04 -17.94
CA GLN A 118 -6.68 -20.00 -16.49
C GLN A 118 -8.10 -19.55 -16.10
N LYS A 119 -8.46 -19.77 -14.84
CA LYS A 119 -9.70 -19.32 -14.20
C LYS A 119 -10.99 -19.85 -14.88
N LEU A 120 -10.98 -21.11 -15.34
CA LEU A 120 -12.20 -21.75 -15.79
C LEU A 120 -13.10 -22.09 -14.59
N THR A 121 -14.38 -21.87 -14.75
CA THR A 121 -15.38 -22.33 -13.77
C THR A 121 -15.48 -23.86 -13.78
N ASN A 122 -16.02 -24.45 -12.70
CA ASN A 122 -16.27 -25.88 -12.61
C ASN A 122 -17.14 -26.40 -13.80
N VAL A 123 -18.13 -25.61 -14.21
CA VAL A 123 -19.00 -25.93 -15.37
C VAL A 123 -18.19 -25.98 -16.66
N GLN A 124 -17.35 -25.00 -16.91
CA GLN A 124 -16.48 -24.95 -18.11
C GLN A 124 -15.48 -26.11 -18.10
N SER A 125 -14.83 -26.36 -16.96
CA SER A 125 -13.88 -27.47 -16.80
C SER A 125 -14.51 -28.81 -17.08
N LYS A 126 -15.68 -29.10 -16.48
CA LYS A 126 -16.42 -30.33 -16.73
C LYS A 126 -16.81 -30.48 -18.19
N LYS A 127 -17.22 -29.40 -18.85
CA LYS A 127 -17.58 -29.43 -20.28
C LYS A 127 -16.37 -29.75 -21.16
N VAL A 128 -15.20 -29.16 -20.88
CA VAL A 128 -13.96 -29.46 -21.62
C VAL A 128 -13.52 -30.90 -21.40
N LEU A 129 -13.49 -31.38 -20.15
CA LEU A 129 -13.09 -32.73 -19.80
C LEU A 129 -14.06 -33.79 -20.41
N GLY A 130 -15.34 -33.43 -20.55
CA GLY A 130 -16.35 -34.24 -21.21
C GLY A 130 -16.06 -34.53 -22.69
N TYR A 131 -15.26 -33.68 -23.36
CA TYR A 131 -14.81 -33.96 -24.74
C TYR A 131 -13.76 -35.06 -24.84
N LYS A 132 -13.15 -35.50 -23.72
CA LYS A 132 -12.13 -36.53 -23.64
C LYS A 132 -11.01 -36.36 -24.67
N LEU A 133 -10.50 -35.12 -24.82
CA LEU A 133 -9.45 -34.79 -25.76
C LEU A 133 -8.10 -35.31 -25.27
N PRO A 134 -7.40 -36.18 -26.06
CA PRO A 134 -6.08 -36.66 -25.67
C PRO A 134 -5.08 -35.51 -25.44
N GLY A 135 -4.37 -35.55 -24.32
CA GLY A 135 -3.39 -34.54 -23.96
C GLY A 135 -3.97 -33.25 -23.37
N VAL A 136 -5.27 -33.12 -23.20
CA VAL A 136 -5.92 -31.96 -22.55
C VAL A 136 -6.41 -32.34 -21.16
N GLY A 137 -6.02 -31.57 -20.16
CA GLY A 137 -6.43 -31.74 -18.76
C GLY A 137 -6.82 -30.40 -18.12
N ALA A 138 -7.53 -30.52 -16.99
CA ALA A 138 -7.85 -29.35 -16.17
C ALA A 138 -7.46 -29.66 -14.72
N GLU A 139 -6.77 -28.72 -14.09
CA GLU A 139 -6.29 -28.80 -12.71
C GLU A 139 -7.01 -27.76 -11.86
N GLU A 140 -7.52 -28.17 -10.71
CA GLU A 140 -8.13 -27.27 -9.75
C GLU A 140 -7.04 -26.47 -9.04
N GLN A 141 -7.21 -25.16 -8.97
CA GLN A 141 -6.32 -24.24 -8.28
C GLN A 141 -7.12 -23.20 -7.52
N ASP A 142 -6.58 -22.75 -6.40
CA ASP A 142 -7.11 -21.59 -5.67
C ASP A 142 -6.64 -20.30 -6.34
N TYR A 143 -7.61 -19.53 -6.82
CA TYR A 143 -7.36 -18.21 -7.39
C TYR A 143 -7.80 -17.11 -6.45
N ARG A 144 -6.95 -16.11 -6.31
CA ARG A 144 -7.29 -14.89 -5.57
C ARG A 144 -8.39 -14.11 -6.30
N THR A 145 -9.39 -13.68 -5.57
CA THR A 145 -10.57 -13.01 -6.11
C THR A 145 -10.83 -11.72 -5.34
N TYR A 146 -11.13 -10.67 -6.07
CA TYR A 146 -11.36 -9.32 -5.58
C TYR A 146 -12.81 -8.92 -5.93
N PRO A 147 -13.81 -9.21 -5.07
CA PRO A 147 -15.23 -9.01 -5.40
C PRO A 147 -15.60 -7.56 -5.67
N GLN A 148 -14.81 -6.60 -5.15
CA GLN A 148 -15.01 -5.17 -5.33
C GLN A 148 -14.26 -4.60 -6.56
N GLY A 149 -13.68 -5.46 -7.41
CA GLY A 149 -12.97 -5.05 -8.62
C GLY A 149 -11.71 -4.24 -8.31
N GLU A 150 -11.65 -3.01 -8.80
CA GLU A 150 -10.50 -2.12 -8.66
C GLU A 150 -10.37 -1.44 -7.28
N MET A 151 -11.37 -1.60 -6.40
CA MET A 151 -11.38 -0.93 -5.09
C MET A 151 -10.14 -1.30 -4.27
N ALA A 152 -9.49 -0.29 -3.73
CA ALA A 152 -8.30 -0.38 -2.89
C ALA A 152 -7.14 -1.16 -3.52
N SER A 153 -7.03 -1.18 -4.86
CA SER A 153 -6.09 -2.06 -5.57
C SER A 153 -4.64 -1.83 -5.16
N GLN A 154 -4.18 -0.58 -5.07
CA GLN A 154 -2.80 -0.26 -4.64
C GLN A 154 -2.56 -0.56 -3.15
N LEU A 155 -3.61 -0.45 -2.33
CA LEU A 155 -3.53 -0.80 -0.92
C LEU A 155 -3.49 -2.31 -0.73
N LEU A 156 -4.30 -3.06 -1.48
CA LEU A 156 -4.38 -4.52 -1.37
C LEU A 156 -3.18 -5.22 -2.02
N GLY A 157 -2.77 -4.77 -3.19
CA GLY A 157 -1.84 -5.51 -4.03
C GLY A 157 -2.52 -6.68 -4.74
N PHE A 158 -1.74 -7.64 -5.19
CA PHE A 158 -2.23 -8.86 -5.86
C PHE A 158 -1.38 -10.08 -5.52
N VAL A 159 -1.85 -11.26 -5.93
CA VAL A 159 -1.08 -12.51 -5.81
C VAL A 159 -0.67 -12.95 -7.20
N ASP A 160 0.61 -13.24 -7.39
CA ASP A 160 1.17 -13.70 -8.64
C ASP A 160 0.85 -15.18 -8.94
N ASN A 161 1.28 -15.66 -10.10
CA ASN A 161 1.06 -17.06 -10.51
C ASN A 161 1.82 -18.09 -9.65
N SER A 162 2.80 -17.67 -8.87
CA SER A 162 3.52 -18.53 -7.92
C SER A 162 2.82 -18.65 -6.56
N GLY A 163 1.79 -17.83 -6.32
CA GLY A 163 1.11 -17.70 -5.04
C GLY A 163 1.75 -16.69 -4.09
N ALA A 164 2.75 -15.94 -4.54
CA ALA A 164 3.37 -14.87 -3.77
C ALA A 164 2.52 -13.60 -3.82
N GLY A 165 2.41 -12.93 -2.68
CA GLY A 165 1.79 -11.61 -2.60
C GLY A 165 2.76 -10.54 -3.11
N GLU A 166 2.26 -9.68 -4.00
CA GLU A 166 2.99 -8.59 -4.62
C GLU A 166 2.28 -7.28 -4.34
N TYR A 167 3.03 -6.26 -3.94
CA TYR A 167 2.54 -4.96 -3.52
C TYR A 167 1.58 -5.01 -2.32
N GLY A 168 1.29 -3.85 -1.75
CA GLY A 168 0.26 -3.64 -0.73
C GLY A 168 0.26 -4.65 0.42
N ILE A 169 -0.93 -4.89 0.94
CA ILE A 169 -1.20 -5.84 2.05
C ILE A 169 -0.84 -7.28 1.67
N GLU A 170 -1.08 -7.69 0.43
CA GLU A 170 -0.76 -9.05 -0.03
C GLU A 170 0.74 -9.35 0.12
N GLN A 171 1.61 -8.38 -0.14
CA GLN A 171 3.05 -8.52 0.04
C GLN A 171 3.45 -8.32 1.50
N ALA A 172 2.99 -7.26 2.15
CA ALA A 172 3.36 -6.94 3.54
C ALA A 172 2.99 -8.06 4.52
N MET A 173 1.83 -8.68 4.32
CA MET A 173 1.30 -9.75 5.16
C MET A 173 1.45 -11.14 4.52
N ASN A 174 2.32 -11.28 3.49
CA ASN A 174 2.43 -12.53 2.74
C ASN A 174 2.74 -13.73 3.63
N LYS A 175 3.60 -13.56 4.65
CA LYS A 175 3.96 -14.64 5.58
C LYS A 175 2.76 -15.16 6.37
N GLN A 176 1.88 -14.28 6.82
CA GLN A 176 0.67 -14.62 7.57
C GLN A 176 -0.37 -15.23 6.61
N LEU A 177 -0.62 -14.54 5.48
CA LEU A 177 -1.65 -14.93 4.53
C LEU A 177 -1.36 -16.26 3.82
N ALA A 178 -0.10 -16.56 3.46
CA ALA A 178 0.22 -17.72 2.63
C ALA A 178 0.08 -19.07 3.34
N GLY A 179 0.14 -19.09 4.68
CA GLY A 179 0.18 -20.33 5.45
C GLY A 179 1.47 -21.13 5.22
N THR A 180 1.43 -22.40 5.61
CA THR A 180 2.55 -23.32 5.44
C THR A 180 2.12 -24.54 4.64
N PRO A 181 2.71 -24.80 3.47
CA PRO A 181 2.37 -25.96 2.67
C PRO A 181 2.60 -27.27 3.41
N GLY A 182 1.72 -28.22 3.22
CA GLY A 182 1.88 -29.61 3.66
C GLY A 182 2.80 -30.40 2.72
N GLN A 183 3.09 -31.62 3.09
CA GLN A 183 3.91 -32.54 2.31
C GLN A 183 3.22 -33.91 2.20
N LEU A 184 3.11 -34.40 1.01
CA LEU A 184 2.76 -35.79 0.72
C LEU A 184 3.98 -36.49 0.16
N LYS A 185 4.58 -37.42 0.93
CA LYS A 185 5.55 -38.38 0.40
C LYS A 185 4.79 -39.66 0.09
N ALA A 186 4.61 -39.95 -1.19
CA ALA A 186 3.82 -41.08 -1.64
C ALA A 186 4.68 -42.04 -2.44
N VAL A 187 4.44 -43.36 -2.22
CA VAL A 187 4.96 -44.41 -3.12
C VAL A 187 4.25 -44.26 -4.45
N THR A 188 5.00 -44.22 -5.54
CA THR A 188 4.45 -44.07 -6.89
C THR A 188 4.57 -45.41 -7.67
N ASP A 189 3.69 -45.58 -8.63
CA ASP A 189 3.85 -46.62 -9.66
C ASP A 189 5.01 -46.25 -10.63
N ILE A 190 5.26 -47.12 -11.62
CA ILE A 190 6.32 -46.94 -12.64
C ILE A 190 6.09 -45.68 -13.51
N ASN A 191 4.88 -45.18 -13.56
CA ASN A 191 4.50 -43.95 -14.28
C ASN A 191 4.56 -42.69 -13.39
N GLY A 192 4.90 -42.87 -12.11
CA GLY A 192 4.98 -41.77 -11.14
C GLY A 192 3.63 -41.36 -10.53
N VAL A 193 2.58 -42.20 -10.67
CA VAL A 193 1.27 -41.94 -10.08
C VAL A 193 1.27 -42.40 -8.61
N PRO A 194 0.87 -41.53 -7.65
CA PRO A 194 0.81 -41.88 -6.24
C PRO A 194 -0.16 -43.06 -5.96
N LEU A 195 0.32 -44.02 -5.21
CA LEU A 195 -0.51 -45.14 -4.70
C LEU A 195 -1.18 -44.70 -3.41
N ALA A 196 -2.41 -44.20 -3.50
CA ALA A 196 -3.14 -43.56 -2.40
C ALA A 196 -3.29 -44.44 -1.15
N ALA A 197 -3.41 -45.76 -1.32
CA ALA A 197 -3.61 -46.72 -0.22
C ALA A 197 -2.29 -47.30 0.34
N SER A 198 -1.11 -46.81 -0.04
CA SER A 198 0.16 -47.31 0.47
C SER A 198 0.35 -46.96 1.96
N PRO A 199 0.59 -47.95 2.85
CA PRO A 199 0.85 -47.67 4.27
C PRO A 199 2.18 -46.93 4.52
N ASN A 200 3.01 -46.80 3.49
CA ASN A 200 4.29 -46.06 3.57
C ASN A 200 4.17 -44.60 3.16
N ASN A 201 2.98 -44.12 2.81
CA ASN A 201 2.74 -42.71 2.55
C ASN A 201 2.87 -41.91 3.83
N ILE A 202 3.61 -40.78 3.76
CA ILE A 202 3.73 -39.83 4.84
C ILE A 202 2.99 -38.57 4.39
N SER A 203 1.98 -38.17 5.14
CA SER A 203 1.22 -36.94 4.88
C SER A 203 1.39 -35.99 6.04
N VAL A 204 1.90 -34.79 5.76
CA VAL A 204 1.88 -33.66 6.66
C VAL A 204 0.82 -32.71 6.15
N ALA A 205 -0.22 -32.47 6.92
CA ALA A 205 -1.29 -31.54 6.51
C ALA A 205 -0.74 -30.12 6.36
N PRO A 206 -1.23 -29.34 5.39
CA PRO A 206 -0.93 -27.92 5.32
C PRO A 206 -1.54 -27.17 6.51
N THR A 207 -0.91 -26.06 6.89
CA THR A 207 -1.49 -25.10 7.82
C THR A 207 -1.93 -23.90 7.01
N ASN A 208 -3.25 -23.65 6.96
CA ASN A 208 -3.80 -22.53 6.20
C ASN A 208 -3.29 -21.19 6.73
N GLY A 209 -3.35 -20.16 5.89
CA GLY A 209 -2.93 -18.81 6.27
C GLY A 209 -3.93 -18.13 7.20
N ASP A 210 -3.42 -17.17 7.97
CA ASP A 210 -4.24 -16.32 8.82
C ASP A 210 -5.03 -15.33 7.94
N SER A 211 -6.26 -15.04 8.35
CA SER A 211 -7.05 -13.96 7.75
C SER A 211 -6.70 -12.61 8.38
N VAL A 212 -6.69 -11.56 7.57
CA VAL A 212 -6.31 -10.20 7.98
C VAL A 212 -7.52 -9.27 7.89
N GLY A 213 -7.85 -8.61 9.00
CA GLY A 213 -8.85 -7.55 9.07
C GLY A 213 -8.19 -6.18 8.91
N LEU A 214 -8.71 -5.39 7.97
CA LEU A 214 -8.21 -4.05 7.69
C LEU A 214 -9.01 -2.99 8.45
N THR A 215 -8.34 -1.89 8.79
CA THR A 215 -8.94 -0.69 9.38
C THR A 215 -9.85 0.08 8.41
N ILE A 216 -9.77 -0.24 7.13
CA ILE A 216 -10.51 0.39 6.03
C ILE A 216 -12.01 0.18 6.20
N ASP A 217 -12.81 1.24 6.03
CA ASP A 217 -14.25 1.15 5.81
C ASP A 217 -14.54 1.10 4.31
N VAL A 218 -15.20 0.05 3.87
CA VAL A 218 -15.49 -0.22 2.45
C VAL A 218 -16.34 0.87 1.81
N GLY A 219 -17.31 1.40 2.56
CA GLY A 219 -18.17 2.49 2.09
C GLY A 219 -17.38 3.77 1.89
N MET A 220 -16.60 4.14 2.90
CA MET A 220 -15.73 5.33 2.87
C MET A 220 -14.66 5.21 1.77
N GLN A 221 -13.99 4.06 1.66
CA GLN A 221 -13.01 3.80 0.60
C GLN A 221 -13.62 4.01 -0.78
N SER A 222 -14.78 3.37 -1.05
CA SER A 222 -15.48 3.51 -2.33
C SER A 222 -15.89 4.94 -2.64
N ALA A 223 -16.34 5.69 -1.64
CA ALA A 223 -16.74 7.08 -1.80
C ALA A 223 -15.53 7.99 -2.12
N VAL A 224 -14.44 7.83 -1.37
CA VAL A 224 -13.20 8.60 -1.57
C VAL A 224 -12.57 8.29 -2.94
N GLU A 225 -12.54 7.03 -3.37
CA GLU A 225 -12.04 6.65 -4.70
C GLU A 225 -12.83 7.30 -5.84
N LYS A 226 -14.15 7.35 -5.73
CA LYS A 226 -15.00 8.04 -6.73
C LYS A 226 -14.68 9.52 -6.81
N ILE A 227 -14.44 10.18 -5.66
CA ILE A 227 -14.08 11.60 -5.60
C ILE A 227 -12.70 11.81 -6.25
N VAL A 228 -11.71 10.99 -5.90
CA VAL A 228 -10.34 11.04 -6.43
C VAL A 228 -10.34 10.79 -7.95
N GLN A 229 -11.10 9.81 -8.43
CA GLN A 229 -11.26 9.52 -9.86
C GLN A 229 -11.91 10.69 -10.62
N ALA A 230 -12.98 11.27 -10.05
CA ALA A 230 -13.65 12.42 -10.63
C ALA A 230 -12.71 13.63 -10.69
N ALA A 231 -11.94 13.86 -9.64
CA ALA A 231 -10.96 14.94 -9.56
C ALA A 231 -9.85 14.79 -10.62
N GLN A 232 -9.28 13.59 -10.78
CA GLN A 232 -8.24 13.34 -11.79
C GLN A 232 -8.74 13.68 -13.19
N LYS A 233 -9.97 13.24 -13.50
CA LYS A 233 -10.59 13.53 -14.82
C LYS A 233 -10.90 15.02 -15.00
N GLN A 234 -11.44 15.66 -13.96
CA GLN A 234 -11.82 17.07 -13.98
C GLN A 234 -10.61 17.98 -14.16
N TYR A 235 -9.55 17.73 -13.36
CA TYR A 235 -8.34 18.56 -13.35
C TYR A 235 -7.27 18.09 -14.34
N LYS A 236 -7.52 16.99 -15.06
CA LYS A 236 -6.58 16.35 -15.98
C LYS A 236 -5.20 16.15 -15.35
N SER A 237 -5.21 15.76 -14.08
CA SER A 237 -4.01 15.57 -13.28
C SER A 237 -3.26 14.31 -13.69
N LYS A 238 -1.97 14.28 -13.43
CA LYS A 238 -1.17 13.05 -13.59
C LYS A 238 -1.73 11.95 -12.71
N ASN A 239 -1.88 12.22 -11.42
CA ASN A 239 -2.58 11.39 -10.45
C ASN A 239 -3.21 12.25 -9.36
N VAL A 240 -4.18 11.65 -8.65
CA VAL A 240 -4.78 12.23 -7.45
C VAL A 240 -4.82 11.15 -6.38
N SER A 241 -4.45 11.52 -5.17
CA SER A 241 -4.50 10.62 -4.03
C SER A 241 -5.09 11.31 -2.79
N ALA A 242 -5.69 10.53 -1.90
CA ALA A 242 -6.24 11.01 -0.65
C ALA A 242 -6.16 9.94 0.45
N ILE A 243 -5.99 10.39 1.69
CA ILE A 243 -6.07 9.56 2.90
C ILE A 243 -7.08 10.17 3.86
N VAL A 244 -7.90 9.33 4.46
CA VAL A 244 -8.74 9.64 5.62
C VAL A 244 -8.24 8.80 6.80
N MET A 245 -7.81 9.46 7.87
CA MET A 245 -7.21 8.85 9.05
C MET A 245 -7.98 9.25 10.31
N ASP A 246 -8.28 8.29 11.15
CA ASP A 246 -8.80 8.53 12.51
C ASP A 246 -7.69 9.14 13.38
N VAL A 247 -7.93 10.36 13.90
CA VAL A 247 -6.90 11.12 14.62
C VAL A 247 -6.54 10.54 15.98
N HIS A 248 -7.41 9.73 16.58
CA HIS A 248 -7.24 9.19 17.93
C HIS A 248 -6.60 7.80 17.95
N THR A 249 -6.48 7.16 16.79
CA THR A 249 -5.98 5.78 16.69
C THR A 249 -4.87 5.60 15.64
N GLY A 250 -4.70 6.54 14.70
CA GLY A 250 -3.82 6.38 13.55
C GLY A 250 -4.31 5.35 12.52
N GLN A 251 -5.53 4.83 12.68
CA GLN A 251 -6.14 3.92 11.74
C GLN A 251 -6.50 4.63 10.44
N VAL A 252 -6.04 4.08 9.31
CA VAL A 252 -6.44 4.57 8.00
C VAL A 252 -7.81 4.01 7.66
N LYS A 253 -8.80 4.88 7.45
CA LYS A 253 -10.18 4.52 7.12
C LYS A 253 -10.45 4.48 5.63
N ALA A 254 -9.74 5.30 4.85
CA ALA A 254 -9.70 5.25 3.41
C ALA A 254 -8.34 5.71 2.90
N MET A 255 -7.85 5.08 1.84
CA MET A 255 -6.60 5.42 1.16
C MET A 255 -6.76 5.15 -0.34
N ALA A 256 -6.89 6.21 -1.11
CA ALA A 256 -7.26 6.15 -2.52
C ALA A 256 -6.19 6.77 -3.41
N ASN A 257 -5.96 6.14 -4.56
CA ASN A 257 -5.10 6.64 -5.63
C ASN A 257 -5.79 6.45 -6.98
N TYR A 258 -5.61 7.39 -7.89
CA TYR A 258 -6.06 7.24 -9.27
C TYR A 258 -5.04 7.88 -10.23
N PRO A 259 -4.64 7.20 -11.33
CA PRO A 259 -5.24 5.98 -11.90
C PRO A 259 -5.05 4.71 -11.05
N THR A 260 -5.93 3.73 -11.29
CA THR A 260 -6.00 2.45 -10.58
C THR A 260 -5.95 1.26 -11.55
N TYR A 261 -6.01 0.03 -11.06
CA TYR A 261 -5.99 -1.19 -11.85
C TYR A 261 -6.89 -2.28 -11.24
N ASP A 262 -7.25 -3.29 -12.03
CA ASP A 262 -7.92 -4.49 -11.55
C ASP A 262 -6.91 -5.53 -11.07
N PRO A 263 -6.81 -5.83 -9.75
CA PRO A 263 -5.85 -6.79 -9.22
C PRO A 263 -6.10 -8.23 -9.67
N ALA A 264 -7.34 -8.55 -10.08
CA ALA A 264 -7.64 -9.86 -10.67
C ALA A 264 -7.05 -10.03 -12.08
N ASN A 265 -6.72 -8.94 -12.77
CA ASN A 265 -6.21 -8.88 -14.13
C ASN A 265 -4.90 -8.09 -14.26
N TYR A 266 -4.08 -8.06 -13.20
CA TYR A 266 -2.82 -7.31 -13.13
C TYR A 266 -1.88 -7.56 -14.32
N GLN A 267 -1.93 -8.75 -14.93
CA GLN A 267 -1.12 -9.13 -16.09
C GLN A 267 -1.42 -8.32 -17.36
N ASN A 268 -2.58 -7.67 -17.42
CA ASN A 268 -3.02 -6.86 -18.57
C ASN A 268 -2.71 -5.37 -18.40
N VAL A 269 -2.06 -4.99 -17.29
CA VAL A 269 -1.68 -3.62 -17.01
C VAL A 269 -0.49 -3.23 -17.90
N SER A 270 -0.64 -2.16 -18.68
CA SER A 270 0.40 -1.68 -19.60
C SER A 270 1.46 -0.82 -18.91
N ASP A 271 1.08 -0.10 -17.85
CA ASP A 271 1.98 0.75 -17.07
C ASP A 271 2.06 0.23 -15.62
N PRO A 272 3.16 -0.47 -15.26
CA PRO A 272 3.33 -1.01 -13.90
C PRO A 272 3.41 0.05 -12.80
N SER A 273 3.60 1.33 -13.11
CA SER A 273 3.64 2.39 -12.10
C SER A 273 2.32 2.52 -11.34
N VAL A 274 1.20 2.10 -11.93
CA VAL A 274 -0.11 2.11 -11.26
C VAL A 274 -0.24 1.09 -10.13
N PHE A 275 0.69 0.14 -9.99
CA PHE A 275 0.70 -0.80 -8.85
C PHE A 275 1.13 -0.13 -7.55
N SER A 276 1.95 0.93 -7.65
CA SER A 276 2.48 1.65 -6.49
C SER A 276 1.39 2.47 -5.80
N ASN A 277 1.45 2.50 -4.48
CA ASN A 277 0.58 3.35 -3.66
C ASN A 277 1.26 4.70 -3.41
N ASP A 278 0.95 5.70 -4.24
CA ASP A 278 1.61 7.01 -4.22
C ASP A 278 1.48 7.74 -2.87
N THR A 279 0.48 7.40 -2.06
CA THR A 279 0.32 8.00 -0.72
C THR A 279 1.47 7.65 0.22
N VAL A 280 2.20 6.56 -0.03
CA VAL A 280 3.33 6.06 0.77
C VAL A 280 4.64 6.00 0.00
N THR A 281 4.60 5.95 -1.35
CA THR A 281 5.79 5.74 -2.19
C THR A 281 6.30 7.00 -2.86
N ALA A 282 5.46 8.06 -2.97
CA ALA A 282 5.77 9.29 -3.69
C ALA A 282 5.93 10.49 -2.76
N PRO A 283 7.13 10.71 -2.16
CA PRO A 283 7.40 11.90 -1.38
C PRO A 283 7.54 13.11 -2.31
N ILE A 284 6.81 14.16 -2.00
CA ILE A 284 6.87 15.44 -2.72
C ILE A 284 7.22 16.57 -1.76
N GLU A 285 7.60 17.73 -2.27
CA GLU A 285 7.58 18.96 -1.51
C GLU A 285 6.12 19.30 -1.19
N PRO A 286 5.70 19.33 0.11
CA PRO A 286 4.28 19.43 0.44
C PRO A 286 3.69 20.84 0.20
N GLY A 287 4.55 21.84 0.07
CA GLY A 287 4.15 23.24 -0.01
C GLY A 287 3.55 23.76 1.30
N SER A 288 2.71 24.76 1.17
CA SER A 288 2.19 25.55 2.31
C SER A 288 1.37 24.78 3.34
N ILE A 289 1.00 23.52 3.12
CA ILE A 289 0.41 22.67 4.18
C ILE A 289 1.39 22.49 5.35
N THR A 290 2.68 22.62 5.09
CA THR A 290 3.77 22.59 6.07
C THR A 290 3.66 23.71 7.12
N LYS A 291 3.07 24.84 6.78
CA LYS A 291 2.94 25.99 7.69
C LYS A 291 2.21 25.64 8.98
N LEU A 292 1.31 24.65 8.97
CA LEU A 292 0.66 24.15 10.18
C LEU A 292 1.68 23.57 11.18
N PHE A 293 2.68 22.86 10.71
CA PHE A 293 3.73 22.27 11.53
C PHE A 293 4.68 23.33 12.07
N THR A 294 4.99 24.33 11.27
CA THR A 294 5.81 25.48 11.68
C THR A 294 5.11 26.32 12.75
N VAL A 295 3.79 26.57 12.58
CA VAL A 295 2.96 27.23 13.58
C VAL A 295 2.94 26.43 14.88
N ALA A 296 2.62 25.12 14.81
CA ALA A 296 2.57 24.25 15.98
C ALA A 296 3.92 24.22 16.73
N THR A 297 5.04 24.13 16.01
CA THR A 297 6.39 24.18 16.58
C THR A 297 6.64 25.49 17.31
N SER A 298 6.30 26.61 16.69
CA SER A 298 6.59 27.95 17.24
C SER A 298 5.70 28.28 18.44
N LEU A 299 4.42 27.86 18.43
CA LEU A 299 3.51 27.91 19.58
C LEU A 299 4.02 27.04 20.73
N GLN A 300 4.42 25.80 20.45
CA GLN A 300 4.91 24.85 21.46
C GLN A 300 6.20 25.33 22.13
N LYS A 301 7.05 26.04 21.39
CA LYS A 301 8.27 26.69 21.94
C LYS A 301 7.97 28.01 22.67
N GLY A 302 6.72 28.49 22.64
CA GLY A 302 6.31 29.73 23.29
C GLY A 302 6.95 30.98 22.70
N VAL A 303 7.48 30.89 21.47
CA VAL A 303 8.13 32.05 20.80
C VAL A 303 7.12 32.92 20.06
N ILE A 304 5.91 32.41 19.85
CA ILE A 304 4.73 33.13 19.36
C ILE A 304 3.49 32.72 20.16
N SER A 305 2.45 33.52 20.07
CA SER A 305 1.07 33.19 20.50
C SER A 305 0.14 33.18 19.29
N PRO A 306 -1.08 32.62 19.38
CA PRO A 306 -2.05 32.64 18.27
C PRO A 306 -2.38 34.05 17.76
N THR A 307 -2.27 35.05 18.62
CA THR A 307 -2.54 36.46 18.33
C THR A 307 -1.29 37.28 18.00
N SER A 308 -0.13 36.65 17.95
CA SER A 308 1.13 37.35 17.59
C SER A 308 1.04 37.99 16.20
N SER A 309 1.64 39.16 16.07
CA SER A 309 1.75 39.92 14.83
C SER A 309 3.20 40.23 14.48
N PHE A 310 3.44 40.47 13.21
CA PHE A 310 4.75 40.89 12.69
C PHE A 310 4.54 41.90 11.57
N TYR A 311 5.61 42.63 11.28
CA TYR A 311 5.66 43.48 10.10
C TYR A 311 6.21 42.68 8.93
N ASP A 312 5.41 42.49 7.89
CA ASP A 312 5.80 41.82 6.67
C ASP A 312 6.52 42.83 5.74
N PRO A 313 7.80 42.63 5.41
CA PRO A 313 8.50 43.49 4.48
C PRO A 313 8.17 43.16 3.00
N GLY A 314 7.34 42.10 2.73
CA GLY A 314 7.08 41.53 1.40
C GLY A 314 8.21 40.64 0.91
N THR A 315 9.42 40.79 1.41
CA THR A 315 10.57 39.97 1.04
C THR A 315 11.61 39.95 2.18
N TRP A 316 12.05 38.73 2.54
CA TRP A 316 13.22 38.54 3.41
C TRP A 316 14.46 38.25 2.56
N SER A 317 15.60 38.92 2.88
CA SER A 317 16.91 38.56 2.33
C SER A 317 17.60 37.56 3.27
N ILE A 318 17.79 36.33 2.82
CA ILE A 318 18.38 35.23 3.59
C ILE A 318 19.53 34.62 2.78
N ASP A 319 20.73 34.61 3.36
CA ASP A 319 21.96 34.06 2.73
C ASP A 319 22.20 34.61 1.28
N GLY A 320 21.82 35.87 1.03
CA GLY A 320 21.97 36.52 -0.27
C GLY A 320 20.88 36.23 -1.31
N ALA A 321 19.85 35.45 -0.94
CA ALA A 321 18.69 35.20 -1.77
C ALA A 321 17.41 35.79 -1.16
N SER A 322 16.35 35.89 -1.96
CA SER A 322 15.07 36.47 -1.55
C SER A 322 14.05 35.37 -1.24
N VAL A 323 13.35 35.50 -0.12
CA VAL A 323 12.14 34.76 0.22
C VAL A 323 10.96 35.71 0.13
N SER A 324 10.04 35.46 -0.80
CA SER A 324 8.87 36.30 -1.07
C SER A 324 7.59 35.46 -1.02
N ASP A 325 6.47 36.14 -0.83
CA ASP A 325 5.15 35.55 -1.04
C ASP A 325 4.85 35.40 -2.54
N VAL A 326 3.82 34.61 -2.90
CA VAL A 326 3.40 34.50 -4.30
C VAL A 326 2.92 35.87 -4.81
N ALA A 327 3.11 36.12 -6.09
CA ALA A 327 2.91 37.46 -6.68
C ALA A 327 1.49 38.03 -6.50
N SER A 328 0.50 37.17 -6.32
CA SER A 328 -0.91 37.56 -6.07
C SER A 328 -1.19 38.03 -4.63
N ASP A 329 -0.29 37.70 -3.67
CA ASP A 329 -0.51 37.95 -2.23
C ASP A 329 0.41 39.04 -1.64
N HIS A 330 0.62 40.14 -2.34
CA HIS A 330 1.44 41.27 -1.89
C HIS A 330 0.87 41.94 -0.63
N SER A 331 0.95 41.24 0.50
CA SER A 331 0.51 41.76 1.80
C SER A 331 1.70 42.31 2.59
N GLN A 332 2.15 43.50 2.24
CA GLN A 332 3.12 44.23 3.10
C GLN A 332 2.41 44.83 4.30
N GLY A 333 3.15 45.01 5.40
CA GLY A 333 2.66 45.68 6.60
C GLY A 333 2.36 44.76 7.75
N ALA A 334 1.46 45.16 8.62
CA ALA A 334 1.10 44.34 9.81
C ALA A 334 0.34 43.08 9.42
N GLN A 335 0.90 41.93 9.76
CA GLN A 335 0.34 40.60 9.55
C GLN A 335 0.28 39.82 10.86
N THR A 336 -0.52 38.77 10.92
CA THR A 336 -0.70 37.90 12.09
C THR A 336 -0.37 36.44 11.77
N VAL A 337 -0.34 35.59 12.80
CA VAL A 337 -0.24 34.12 12.62
C VAL A 337 -1.42 33.62 11.77
N LEU A 338 -2.65 34.10 12.01
CA LEU A 338 -3.81 33.73 11.21
C LEU A 338 -3.65 34.18 9.74
N SER A 339 -3.26 35.43 9.49
CA SER A 339 -3.07 35.90 8.11
C SER A 339 -1.94 35.17 7.38
N THR A 340 -0.94 34.64 8.10
CA THR A 340 0.07 33.75 7.52
C THR A 340 -0.53 32.46 6.97
N LEU A 341 -1.52 31.89 7.65
CA LEU A 341 -2.23 30.70 7.16
C LEU A 341 -3.24 31.06 6.05
N ASP A 342 -3.99 32.13 6.23
CA ASP A 342 -5.06 32.60 5.38
C ASP A 342 -4.56 32.99 3.98
N LYS A 343 -3.58 33.91 3.95
CA LYS A 343 -2.93 34.38 2.73
C LYS A 343 -1.73 33.52 2.30
N SER A 344 -1.47 32.47 3.05
CA SER A 344 -0.36 31.55 2.77
C SER A 344 1.03 32.21 2.70
N LEU A 345 1.33 33.18 3.59
CA LEU A 345 2.56 33.98 3.56
C LEU A 345 3.82 33.13 3.85
N ASN A 346 4.75 33.09 2.91
CA ASN A 346 6.07 32.48 3.08
C ASN A 346 6.92 33.33 4.03
N THR A 347 6.76 34.64 3.93
CA THR A 347 7.41 35.62 4.83
C THR A 347 7.00 35.40 6.28
N GLY A 348 5.74 35.07 6.54
CA GLY A 348 5.22 34.75 7.88
C GLY A 348 5.80 33.44 8.44
N ALA A 349 5.87 32.37 7.64
CA ALA A 349 6.51 31.13 8.06
C ALA A 349 8.02 31.33 8.34
N THR A 350 8.70 32.08 7.49
CA THR A 350 10.12 32.45 7.70
C THR A 350 10.28 33.28 8.97
N TRP A 351 9.38 34.24 9.25
CA TRP A 351 9.38 34.99 10.49
C TRP A 351 9.24 34.09 11.73
N MET A 352 8.32 33.12 11.70
CA MET A 352 8.16 32.15 12.79
C MET A 352 9.45 31.34 13.02
N LEU A 353 10.12 30.90 11.96
CA LEU A 353 11.42 30.26 12.06
C LEU A 353 12.47 31.20 12.69
N MET A 354 12.47 32.48 12.35
CA MET A 354 13.37 33.47 12.98
C MET A 354 13.10 33.58 14.48
N GLN A 355 11.83 33.55 14.92
CA GLN A 355 11.49 33.61 16.35
C GLN A 355 12.08 32.43 17.13
N LEU A 356 12.12 31.21 16.55
CA LEU A 356 12.80 30.06 17.16
C LEU A 356 14.30 30.30 17.43
N GLY A 357 14.92 31.26 16.73
CA GLY A 357 16.31 31.64 16.89
C GLY A 357 16.53 33.01 17.56
N GLY A 358 15.49 33.56 18.21
CA GLY A 358 15.57 34.88 18.87
C GLY A 358 15.58 36.05 17.88
N GLY A 359 14.81 35.97 16.81
CA GLY A 359 14.64 37.01 15.78
C GLY A 359 15.50 36.86 14.54
N LYS A 360 16.22 35.75 14.39
CA LYS A 360 17.04 35.42 13.20
C LYS A 360 17.12 33.90 12.96
N ILE A 361 17.35 33.50 11.72
CA ILE A 361 17.68 32.12 11.41
C ILE A 361 19.12 31.83 11.81
N ASN A 362 19.31 30.99 12.79
CA ASN A 362 20.59 30.52 13.31
C ASN A 362 20.55 29.00 13.59
N ALA A 363 21.62 28.46 14.13
CA ALA A 363 21.68 27.02 14.45
C ALA A 363 20.56 26.57 15.41
N GLN A 364 20.16 27.40 16.39
CA GLN A 364 19.06 27.12 17.30
C GLN A 364 17.74 27.01 16.53
N ALA A 365 17.40 27.96 15.67
CA ALA A 365 16.18 27.93 14.86
C ALA A 365 16.13 26.66 13.99
N ARG A 366 17.22 26.37 13.28
CA ARG A 366 17.33 25.20 12.40
C ARG A 366 17.22 23.89 13.16
N ASN A 367 17.96 23.75 14.27
CA ASN A 367 17.90 22.53 15.11
C ASN A 367 16.51 22.32 15.69
N THR A 368 15.84 23.39 16.16
CA THR A 368 14.49 23.29 16.72
C THR A 368 13.47 22.84 15.67
N LEU A 369 13.48 23.48 14.49
CA LEU A 369 12.54 23.09 13.42
C LEU A 369 12.82 21.65 12.96
N TYR A 370 14.08 21.27 12.75
CA TYR A 370 14.49 19.92 12.38
C TYR A 370 14.03 18.88 13.41
N ASP A 371 14.28 19.15 14.70
CA ASP A 371 13.89 18.23 15.78
C ASP A 371 12.37 17.99 15.80
N TYR A 372 11.57 19.08 15.67
CA TYR A 372 10.12 18.94 15.61
C TYR A 372 9.66 18.16 14.38
N PHE A 373 10.19 18.48 13.21
CA PHE A 373 9.80 17.81 11.97
C PHE A 373 10.15 16.33 12.02
N THR A 374 11.36 15.97 12.48
CA THR A 374 11.85 14.59 12.41
C THR A 374 11.52 13.76 13.65
N ASN A 375 11.61 14.32 14.85
CA ASN A 375 11.47 13.57 16.11
C ASN A 375 10.13 13.76 16.81
N HIS A 376 9.31 14.72 16.39
CA HIS A 376 7.97 14.95 16.93
C HIS A 376 6.88 14.61 15.91
N PHE A 377 6.93 15.18 14.72
CA PHE A 377 5.96 14.89 13.64
C PHE A 377 6.37 13.71 12.76
N MET A 378 7.55 13.11 12.99
CA MET A 378 8.08 11.92 12.31
C MET A 378 8.21 12.06 10.79
N LEU A 379 8.39 13.29 10.28
CA LEU A 379 8.65 13.56 8.86
C LEU A 379 10.06 13.10 8.48
N GLY A 380 10.25 12.67 7.24
CA GLY A 380 11.53 12.19 6.74
C GLY A 380 11.91 10.79 7.22
N GLN A 381 10.94 10.00 7.72
CA GLN A 381 11.14 8.63 8.21
C GLN A 381 10.01 7.73 7.70
N MET A 382 10.30 6.44 7.53
CA MET A 382 9.25 5.45 7.26
C MET A 382 8.31 5.36 8.46
N THR A 383 7.01 5.28 8.21
CA THR A 383 6.00 5.18 9.28
C THR A 383 5.83 3.75 9.78
N GLY A 384 6.27 2.76 8.99
CA GLY A 384 6.11 1.34 9.27
C GLY A 384 4.68 0.84 9.05
N ILE A 385 3.91 1.51 8.20
CA ILE A 385 2.59 1.03 7.79
C ILE A 385 2.70 -0.31 7.03
N GLN A 386 1.67 -1.14 7.10
CA GLN A 386 1.63 -2.45 6.44
C GLN A 386 1.44 -2.29 4.92
N GLN A 387 2.48 -1.84 4.26
CA GLN A 387 2.65 -1.85 2.79
C GLN A 387 3.89 -2.70 2.47
N GLY A 388 4.01 -3.27 1.28
CA GLY A 388 5.06 -4.22 0.94
C GLY A 388 6.49 -3.77 1.27
N ASN A 389 7.39 -4.70 1.52
CA ASN A 389 8.78 -4.43 1.87
C ASN A 389 9.48 -3.59 0.80
N GLY A 390 9.98 -2.41 1.21
CA GLY A 390 10.71 -1.48 0.32
C GLY A 390 9.82 -0.56 -0.50
N GLU A 391 8.51 -0.57 -0.32
CA GLU A 391 7.59 0.34 -1.02
C GLU A 391 7.38 1.67 -0.28
N GLU A 392 7.55 1.72 1.04
CA GLU A 392 7.41 2.97 1.78
C GLU A 392 8.64 3.87 1.60
N ALA A 393 8.43 5.11 1.16
CA ALA A 393 9.48 6.11 1.04
C ALA A 393 9.62 6.94 2.33
N SER A 394 10.85 7.13 2.79
CA SER A 394 11.12 7.94 3.97
C SER A 394 10.93 9.46 3.74
N GLY A 395 10.97 9.92 2.48
CA GLY A 395 11.13 11.35 2.23
C GLY A 395 12.51 11.84 2.66
N TYR A 396 12.66 13.16 2.80
CA TYR A 396 13.92 13.78 3.16
C TYR A 396 13.71 15.11 3.90
N VAL A 397 14.35 15.31 5.02
CA VAL A 397 14.44 16.61 5.73
C VAL A 397 15.92 16.99 5.83
N PRO A 398 16.35 18.18 5.34
CA PRO A 398 17.75 18.59 5.37
C PRO A 398 18.27 18.71 6.80
N LYS A 399 19.52 18.27 7.02
CA LYS A 399 20.13 18.32 8.35
C LYS A 399 20.62 19.73 8.68
N PRO A 400 20.42 20.22 9.91
CA PRO A 400 20.80 21.59 10.30
C PRO A 400 22.31 21.86 10.29
N GLN A 401 23.14 20.80 10.28
CA GLN A 401 24.60 20.86 10.27
C GLN A 401 25.20 20.77 8.86
N ASP A 402 24.39 20.57 7.84
CA ASP A 402 24.87 20.57 6.46
C ASP A 402 25.50 21.94 6.16
N ASN A 403 26.87 21.97 6.09
CA ASN A 403 27.65 23.17 5.98
C ASN A 403 27.67 23.73 4.53
N GLY A 404 26.48 23.82 3.91
CA GLY A 404 26.33 24.46 2.60
C GLY A 404 26.20 26.00 2.72
N ALA A 405 26.75 26.74 1.76
CA ALA A 405 26.30 28.10 1.54
C ALA A 405 24.79 28.10 1.30
N GLY A 406 24.04 28.93 2.03
CA GLY A 406 22.58 28.99 1.91
C GLY A 406 21.80 28.07 2.83
N ILE A 407 22.38 27.51 3.90
CA ILE A 407 21.65 26.64 4.84
C ILE A 407 20.48 27.36 5.55
N ASN A 408 20.57 28.65 5.83
CA ASN A 408 19.47 29.40 6.41
C ASN A 408 18.35 29.62 5.40
N LEU A 409 18.66 29.83 4.12
CA LEU A 409 17.69 29.87 3.03
C LEU A 409 16.98 28.52 2.89
N THR A 410 17.73 27.41 2.94
CA THR A 410 17.16 26.05 2.91
C THR A 410 16.13 25.88 4.03
N PHE A 411 16.47 26.26 5.27
CA PHE A 411 15.53 26.14 6.39
C PHE A 411 14.37 27.15 6.34
N ALA A 412 14.58 28.34 5.75
CA ALA A 412 13.47 29.23 5.43
C ALA A 412 12.47 28.53 4.48
N ASN A 413 12.96 27.88 3.41
CA ASN A 413 12.13 27.12 2.48
C ASN A 413 11.45 25.93 3.16
N VAL A 414 12.14 25.19 4.04
CA VAL A 414 11.55 24.10 4.84
C VAL A 414 10.37 24.60 5.65
N SER A 415 10.44 25.81 6.23
CA SER A 415 9.38 26.35 7.08
C SER A 415 8.03 26.54 6.37
N PHE A 416 8.03 26.65 5.05
CA PHE A 416 6.79 26.78 4.25
C PHE A 416 6.58 25.66 3.23
N GLY A 417 7.41 24.58 3.26
CA GLY A 417 7.12 23.34 2.54
C GLY A 417 7.90 23.11 1.26
N GLN A 418 9.02 23.79 1.08
CA GLN A 418 9.99 23.53 0.01
C GLN A 418 11.32 23.05 0.57
N ALA A 419 12.23 22.56 -0.27
CA ALA A 419 13.54 22.01 0.09
C ALA A 419 13.50 20.79 1.03
N TYR A 420 12.37 20.19 1.26
CA TYR A 420 12.20 18.87 1.88
C TYR A 420 11.08 18.08 1.23
N THR A 421 11.07 16.77 1.40
CA THR A 421 10.03 15.93 0.83
C THR A 421 9.37 15.04 1.88
N ALA A 422 8.06 14.87 1.78
CA ALA A 422 7.27 13.97 2.63
C ALA A 422 6.16 13.29 1.82
N THR A 423 5.77 12.09 2.25
CA THR A 423 4.62 11.39 1.68
C THR A 423 3.30 11.95 2.24
N ALA A 424 2.19 11.70 1.55
CA ALA A 424 0.87 12.07 2.04
C ALA A 424 0.58 11.42 3.41
N LEU A 425 1.01 10.17 3.60
CA LEU A 425 0.85 9.45 4.86
C LEU A 425 1.61 10.13 6.00
N GLN A 426 2.87 10.53 5.80
CA GLN A 426 3.64 11.25 6.81
C GLN A 426 2.97 12.56 7.21
N MET A 427 2.48 13.32 6.23
CA MET A 427 1.81 14.60 6.49
C MET A 427 0.53 14.44 7.30
N VAL A 428 -0.34 13.48 6.94
CA VAL A 428 -1.60 13.28 7.67
C VAL A 428 -1.36 12.68 9.06
N SER A 429 -0.36 11.82 9.23
CA SER A 429 0.01 11.26 10.54
C SER A 429 0.57 12.32 11.48
N GLY A 430 1.45 13.19 10.97
CA GLY A 430 1.96 14.34 11.71
C GLY A 430 0.84 15.32 12.09
N LEU A 431 -0.09 15.63 11.16
CA LEU A 431 -1.24 16.48 11.48
C LEU A 431 -2.15 15.82 12.54
N SER A 432 -2.41 14.52 12.45
CA SER A 432 -3.21 13.80 13.45
C SER A 432 -2.67 13.98 14.85
N SER A 433 -1.34 13.97 15.03
CA SER A 433 -0.72 14.21 16.34
C SER A 433 -0.92 15.65 16.86
N ILE A 434 -1.11 16.61 15.96
CA ILE A 434 -1.48 17.99 16.34
C ILE A 434 -2.95 18.04 16.75
N LEU A 435 -3.82 17.34 16.04
CA LEU A 435 -5.27 17.41 16.21
C LEU A 435 -5.81 16.66 17.44
N ASN A 436 -5.03 15.71 17.98
CA ASN A 436 -5.45 14.86 19.10
C ASN A 436 -4.81 15.22 20.45
N GLY A 437 -4.20 16.40 20.57
CA GLY A 437 -3.56 16.84 21.82
C GLY A 437 -2.12 16.39 22.01
N GLY A 438 -1.46 15.90 20.96
CA GLY A 438 -0.02 15.65 20.97
C GLY A 438 0.42 14.19 21.05
N THR A 439 -0.40 13.25 20.60
CA THR A 439 -0.01 11.84 20.49
C THR A 439 0.18 11.44 19.02
N TYR A 440 1.40 11.05 18.64
CA TYR A 440 1.65 10.46 17.34
C TYR A 440 1.38 8.96 17.40
N TYR A 441 0.31 8.52 16.76
CA TYR A 441 0.03 7.10 16.55
C TYR A 441 0.73 6.58 15.30
N GLN A 442 1.32 5.40 15.39
CA GLN A 442 1.82 4.69 14.21
C GLN A 442 0.64 4.41 13.28
N PRO A 443 0.66 4.91 12.03
CA PRO A 443 -0.42 4.62 11.09
C PRO A 443 -0.53 3.13 10.83
N THR A 444 -1.76 2.62 10.75
CA THR A 444 -2.02 1.20 10.56
C THR A 444 -3.15 0.95 9.57
N LEU A 445 -3.00 -0.14 8.80
CA LEU A 445 -4.02 -0.70 7.92
C LEU A 445 -4.63 -1.98 8.47
N VAL A 446 -4.04 -2.56 9.53
CA VAL A 446 -4.46 -3.86 10.08
C VAL A 446 -4.87 -3.67 11.53
N ASP A 447 -6.08 -4.09 11.88
CA ASP A 447 -6.59 -4.09 13.26
C ASP A 447 -6.91 -5.49 13.80
N GLN A 448 -6.94 -6.51 12.93
CA GLN A 448 -7.30 -7.85 13.35
C GLN A 448 -6.55 -8.93 12.56
N ILE A 449 -6.14 -9.99 13.25
CA ILE A 449 -5.64 -11.23 12.64
C ILE A 449 -6.47 -12.38 13.19
N THR A 450 -7.02 -13.22 12.29
CA THR A 450 -7.77 -14.42 12.65
C THR A 450 -7.03 -15.64 12.13
N ASN A 451 -6.59 -16.52 13.05
CA ASN A 451 -5.90 -17.74 12.65
C ASN A 451 -6.89 -18.79 12.07
N PRO A 452 -6.41 -19.87 11.43
CA PRO A 452 -7.26 -20.90 10.83
C PRO A 452 -8.20 -21.59 11.81
N ASP A 453 -7.89 -21.61 13.11
CA ASP A 453 -8.74 -22.18 14.17
C ASP A 453 -9.85 -21.23 14.62
N GLY A 454 -9.93 -20.03 14.00
CA GLY A 454 -10.94 -19.02 14.32
C GLY A 454 -10.59 -18.14 15.53
N LYS A 455 -9.38 -18.24 16.08
CA LYS A 455 -8.95 -17.34 17.16
C LYS A 455 -8.62 -15.97 16.61
N VAL A 456 -9.30 -14.97 17.12
CA VAL A 456 -9.14 -13.56 16.76
C VAL A 456 -8.12 -12.90 17.67
N THR A 457 -7.19 -12.14 17.09
CA THR A 457 -6.24 -11.26 17.78
C THR A 457 -6.46 -9.84 17.26
N ASN A 458 -6.95 -8.96 18.12
CA ASN A 458 -7.10 -7.54 17.82
C ASN A 458 -5.75 -6.84 18.01
N ILE A 459 -5.42 -5.93 17.07
CA ILE A 459 -4.22 -5.11 17.10
C ILE A 459 -4.63 -3.73 17.60
N ALA A 460 -4.18 -3.40 18.81
CA ALA A 460 -4.47 -2.10 19.41
C ALA A 460 -3.68 -0.98 18.70
N PRO A 461 -4.24 0.24 18.63
CA PRO A 461 -3.50 1.42 18.21
C PRO A 461 -2.21 1.59 19.00
N LYS A 462 -1.11 1.89 18.33
CA LYS A 462 0.21 2.06 18.93
C LYS A 462 0.57 3.54 19.00
N ALA A 463 0.57 4.11 20.21
CA ALA A 463 1.17 5.42 20.43
C ALA A 463 2.70 5.28 20.29
N GLU A 464 3.25 5.82 19.20
CA GLU A 464 4.70 5.81 18.95
C GLU A 464 5.40 6.92 19.73
N LYS A 465 4.73 8.06 19.87
CA LYS A 465 5.24 9.20 20.64
C LYS A 465 4.11 9.99 21.29
N GLU A 466 4.26 10.26 22.58
CA GLU A 466 3.40 11.17 23.35
C GLU A 466 4.10 12.52 23.57
N GLY A 467 3.32 13.56 23.85
CA GLY A 467 3.85 14.90 24.13
C GLY A 467 4.52 15.56 22.93
N VAL A 468 4.05 15.27 21.73
CA VAL A 468 4.47 15.95 20.49
C VAL A 468 4.27 17.45 20.62
N ILE A 469 3.08 17.85 21.07
CA ILE A 469 2.70 19.21 21.48
C ILE A 469 1.78 19.12 22.70
N SER A 470 1.53 20.26 23.37
CA SER A 470 0.53 20.34 24.46
C SER A 470 -0.88 20.47 23.93
N GLN A 471 -1.88 20.15 24.77
CA GLN A 471 -3.31 20.33 24.44
C GLN A 471 -3.62 21.78 24.06
N ASP A 472 -3.12 22.76 24.80
CA ASP A 472 -3.35 24.18 24.52
C ASP A 472 -2.83 24.61 23.13
N VAL A 473 -1.72 24.03 22.69
CA VAL A 473 -1.19 24.26 21.33
C VAL A 473 -2.06 23.56 20.29
N SER A 474 -2.52 22.34 20.57
CA SER A 474 -3.47 21.62 19.73
C SER A 474 -4.73 22.47 19.50
N ASP A 475 -5.38 22.92 20.58
CA ASP A 475 -6.60 23.73 20.53
C ASP A 475 -6.36 25.05 19.76
N SER A 476 -5.20 25.66 19.95
CA SER A 476 -4.82 26.88 19.22
C SER A 476 -4.68 26.65 17.71
N VAL A 477 -4.03 25.55 17.30
CA VAL A 477 -3.86 25.23 15.87
C VAL A 477 -5.23 24.87 15.25
N ILE A 478 -6.05 24.07 15.93
CA ILE A 478 -7.41 23.74 15.49
C ILE A 478 -8.22 25.02 15.26
N SER A 479 -8.22 25.93 16.24
CA SER A 479 -8.93 27.22 16.15
C SER A 479 -8.43 28.08 14.97
N LEU A 480 -7.10 28.14 14.73
CA LEU A 480 -6.54 28.85 13.59
C LEU A 480 -6.96 28.21 12.25
N MET A 481 -7.05 26.88 12.18
CA MET A 481 -7.50 26.18 10.97
C MET A 481 -9.00 26.41 10.71
N GLU A 482 -9.84 26.44 11.74
CA GLU A 482 -11.28 26.78 11.63
C GLU A 482 -11.49 28.22 11.18
N GLN A 483 -10.74 29.18 11.76
CA GLN A 483 -10.79 30.58 11.36
C GLN A 483 -10.37 30.77 9.91
N ASN A 484 -9.28 30.10 9.49
CA ASN A 484 -8.84 30.11 8.10
C ASN A 484 -9.95 29.60 7.15
N ASN A 485 -10.63 28.51 7.51
CA ASN A 485 -11.76 28.01 6.73
C ASN A 485 -12.92 29.02 6.65
N THR A 486 -13.22 29.67 7.77
CA THR A 486 -14.28 30.70 7.86
C THR A 486 -13.96 31.91 6.97
N ASN A 487 -12.71 32.36 6.94
CA ASN A 487 -12.24 33.46 6.08
C ASN A 487 -12.42 33.09 4.60
N HIS A 488 -12.02 31.89 4.20
CA HIS A 488 -12.21 31.42 2.82
C HIS A 488 -13.70 31.35 2.42
N ILE A 489 -14.60 30.97 3.34
CA ILE A 489 -16.05 31.03 3.07
C ILE A 489 -16.48 32.49 2.76
N HIS A 490 -16.00 33.46 3.55
CA HIS A 490 -16.28 34.89 3.32
C HIS A 490 -15.67 35.41 2.02
N GLU A 491 -14.58 34.84 1.55
CA GLU A 491 -13.93 35.12 0.26
C GLU A 491 -14.66 34.49 -0.94
N GLY A 492 -15.74 33.72 -0.69
CA GLY A 492 -16.57 33.14 -1.74
C GLY A 492 -16.41 31.65 -1.97
N TYR A 493 -15.55 30.95 -1.22
CA TYR A 493 -15.40 29.49 -1.30
C TYR A 493 -16.53 28.77 -0.55
N SER A 494 -17.77 28.96 -1.04
CA SER A 494 -19.01 28.50 -0.35
C SER A 494 -19.06 26.98 -0.13
N TYR A 495 -18.35 26.19 -0.91
CA TYR A 495 -18.26 24.73 -0.74
C TYR A 495 -17.51 24.31 0.53
N LEU A 496 -16.85 25.25 1.23
CA LEU A 496 -16.24 25.02 2.54
C LEU A 496 -17.22 25.23 3.71
N ASN A 497 -18.48 25.54 3.43
CA ASN A 497 -19.48 25.68 4.46
C ASN A 497 -20.09 24.31 4.84
N PHE A 498 -19.69 23.79 5.96
CA PHE A 498 -20.15 22.50 6.52
C PHE A 498 -21.26 22.66 7.56
N GLY A 499 -21.77 23.87 7.72
CA GLY A 499 -22.78 24.22 8.74
C GLY A 499 -22.19 24.41 10.16
N PRO A 500 -23.00 24.92 11.10
CA PRO A 500 -22.51 25.30 12.42
C PRO A 500 -22.23 24.11 13.35
N ASN A 501 -22.75 22.93 13.02
CA ASN A 501 -22.65 21.74 13.87
C ASN A 501 -21.37 20.96 13.70
N TYR A 502 -20.49 21.35 12.78
CA TYR A 502 -19.25 20.64 12.53
C TYR A 502 -18.06 21.57 12.67
N SER A 503 -16.94 20.99 13.09
CA SER A 503 -15.63 21.60 13.15
C SER A 503 -14.85 21.12 11.93
N VAL A 504 -14.52 22.03 11.03
CA VAL A 504 -13.74 21.73 9.83
C VAL A 504 -12.72 22.84 9.63
N GLY A 505 -11.49 22.44 9.37
CA GLY A 505 -10.42 23.37 9.11
C GLY A 505 -9.35 22.73 8.26
N GLY A 506 -8.52 23.56 7.65
CA GLY A 506 -7.42 23.04 6.82
C GLY A 506 -6.53 24.11 6.23
N LYS A 507 -5.62 23.66 5.37
CA LYS A 507 -4.65 24.50 4.69
C LYS A 507 -4.42 24.02 3.26
N THR A 508 -4.45 24.94 2.31
CA THR A 508 -4.00 24.74 0.93
C THR A 508 -2.49 24.66 0.86
N GLY A 509 -1.99 23.86 -0.08
CA GLY A 509 -0.58 23.86 -0.46
C GLY A 509 -0.43 23.84 -1.97
N THR A 510 0.51 24.63 -2.45
CA THR A 510 0.96 24.60 -3.83
C THR A 510 2.47 24.47 -3.79
N ALA A 511 3.01 23.47 -4.47
CA ALA A 511 4.43 23.24 -4.55
C ALA A 511 4.88 23.18 -6.01
N GLN A 512 5.91 23.92 -6.35
CA GLN A 512 6.59 23.79 -7.64
C GLN A 512 7.25 22.41 -7.73
N ILE A 513 7.35 21.90 -8.94
CA ILE A 513 7.96 20.59 -9.17
C ILE A 513 9.46 20.76 -9.39
N ALA A 514 10.26 20.12 -8.53
CA ALA A 514 11.72 20.18 -8.63
C ALA A 514 12.20 19.56 -9.95
N ASN A 515 13.12 20.25 -10.61
CA ASN A 515 13.77 19.76 -11.81
C ASN A 515 15.02 18.94 -11.42
N PRO A 516 15.22 17.71 -11.89
CA PRO A 516 16.38 16.88 -11.57
C PRO A 516 17.74 17.51 -11.91
N ILE A 517 17.77 18.46 -12.85
CA ILE A 517 19.00 19.19 -13.22
C ILE A 517 19.22 20.48 -12.39
N GLY A 518 18.35 20.73 -11.39
CA GLY A 518 18.37 21.88 -10.50
C GLY A 518 17.27 22.91 -10.77
N GLY A 519 16.81 23.59 -9.70
CA GLY A 519 15.67 24.51 -9.74
C GLY A 519 14.32 23.82 -9.88
N TYR A 520 13.35 24.51 -10.45
CA TYR A 520 11.99 24.04 -10.61
C TYR A 520 11.56 24.10 -12.08
N TYR A 521 10.63 23.23 -12.47
CA TYR A 521 9.98 23.35 -13.77
C TYR A 521 9.12 24.61 -13.82
N PRO A 522 9.19 25.39 -14.90
CA PRO A 522 8.34 26.56 -15.04
C PRO A 522 6.87 26.15 -15.21
N ASN A 523 5.98 26.76 -14.44
CA ASN A 523 4.53 26.57 -14.52
C ASN A 523 4.02 25.13 -14.23
N GLU A 524 4.83 24.29 -13.60
CA GLU A 524 4.40 22.97 -13.14
C GLU A 524 4.28 22.95 -11.62
N TYR A 525 3.09 22.60 -11.13
CA TYR A 525 2.75 22.63 -9.72
C TYR A 525 1.99 21.40 -9.29
N ASN A 526 2.17 21.00 -8.03
CA ASN A 526 1.30 20.06 -7.34
C ASN A 526 0.34 20.86 -6.45
N GLY A 527 -0.94 20.47 -6.46
CA GLY A 527 -1.94 21.01 -5.57
C GLY A 527 -2.15 20.08 -4.38
N THR A 528 -1.96 20.59 -3.16
CA THR A 528 -2.16 19.80 -1.94
C THR A 528 -3.18 20.47 -1.03
N TYR A 529 -3.85 19.69 -0.21
CA TYR A 529 -4.67 20.16 0.89
C TYR A 529 -4.56 19.21 2.07
N ILE A 530 -4.47 19.77 3.26
CA ILE A 530 -4.53 18.99 4.49
C ILE A 530 -5.50 19.66 5.48
N GLY A 531 -6.32 18.86 6.14
CA GLY A 531 -7.30 19.38 7.07
C GLY A 531 -7.94 18.30 7.91
N PHE A 532 -8.99 18.66 8.60
CA PHE A 532 -9.74 17.76 9.46
C PHE A 532 -11.25 18.02 9.38
N VAL A 533 -12.00 17.03 9.83
CA VAL A 533 -13.44 17.11 10.06
C VAL A 533 -13.76 16.46 11.40
N GLY A 534 -14.69 17.04 12.15
CA GLY A 534 -15.16 16.52 13.43
C GLY A 534 -16.34 17.33 13.97
N GLY A 535 -16.66 17.10 15.24
CA GLY A 535 -17.66 17.85 15.98
C GLY A 535 -17.03 18.70 17.07
N ASN A 536 -17.20 18.31 18.34
CA ASN A 536 -16.54 18.99 19.46
C ASN A 536 -15.01 18.85 19.41
N THR A 537 -14.53 17.76 18.85
CA THR A 537 -13.10 17.49 18.59
C THR A 537 -12.93 16.97 17.17
N PRO A 538 -11.74 17.14 16.56
CA PRO A 538 -11.39 16.49 15.30
C PRO A 538 -11.60 14.97 15.38
N GLN A 539 -12.21 14.38 14.36
CA GLN A 539 -12.43 12.94 14.27
C GLN A 539 -11.55 12.34 13.18
N TYR A 540 -11.54 12.94 12.01
CA TYR A 540 -10.72 12.48 10.88
C TYR A 540 -9.78 13.59 10.40
N ALA A 541 -8.51 13.22 10.17
CA ALA A 541 -7.58 14.00 9.39
C ALA A 541 -7.64 13.54 7.94
N ILE A 542 -7.56 14.49 7.01
CA ILE A 542 -7.66 14.25 5.58
C ILE A 542 -6.51 14.95 4.88
N VAL A 543 -5.83 14.25 3.99
CA VAL A 543 -4.83 14.83 3.08
C VAL A 543 -5.20 14.51 1.64
N VAL A 544 -5.00 15.48 0.76
CA VAL A 544 -5.20 15.34 -0.70
C VAL A 544 -3.92 15.79 -1.40
N TYR A 545 -3.40 14.95 -2.27
CA TYR A 545 -2.35 15.27 -3.23
C TYR A 545 -2.92 15.19 -4.64
N ASN A 546 -2.94 16.31 -5.34
CA ASN A 546 -3.37 16.43 -6.73
C ASN A 546 -2.14 16.81 -7.56
N MET A 547 -1.59 15.85 -8.28
CA MET A 547 -0.30 15.95 -8.93
C MET A 547 -0.46 16.52 -10.34
N GLN A 548 0.22 17.64 -10.60
CA GLN A 548 0.24 18.29 -11.90
C GLN A 548 -1.17 18.54 -12.47
N PRO A 549 -2.09 19.21 -11.73
CA PRO A 549 -3.37 19.59 -12.28
C PRO A 549 -3.16 20.59 -13.43
N ASN A 550 -3.87 20.39 -14.54
CA ASN A 550 -3.72 21.25 -15.70
C ASN A 550 -4.36 22.62 -15.48
N ASP A 551 -3.71 23.69 -15.98
CA ASP A 551 -4.22 25.06 -16.03
C ASP A 551 -4.46 25.78 -14.69
N TYR A 552 -3.88 25.28 -13.56
CA TYR A 552 -4.05 25.92 -12.24
C TYR A 552 -2.84 26.72 -11.75
N GLY A 553 -1.62 26.41 -12.24
CA GLY A 553 -0.40 27.12 -11.86
C GLY A 553 -0.22 27.25 -10.34
N GLU A 554 0.11 28.42 -9.86
CA GLU A 554 0.30 28.74 -8.44
C GLU A 554 -0.99 28.61 -7.58
N PHE A 555 -2.16 28.43 -8.19
CA PHE A 555 -3.44 28.18 -7.52
C PHE A 555 -3.81 26.69 -7.43
N ALA A 556 -2.90 25.78 -7.75
CA ALA A 556 -3.17 24.35 -7.78
C ALA A 556 -3.75 23.82 -6.43
N GLY A 557 -3.29 24.33 -5.29
CA GLY A 557 -3.82 23.95 -3.99
C GLY A 557 -5.27 24.39 -3.78
N ALA A 558 -5.59 25.66 -4.03
CA ALA A 558 -6.93 26.21 -3.86
C ALA A 558 -7.88 25.72 -4.95
N GLY A 559 -7.43 25.62 -6.20
CA GLY A 559 -8.27 25.27 -7.34
C GLY A 559 -8.48 23.77 -7.55
N ALA A 560 -7.52 22.92 -7.15
CA ALA A 560 -7.58 21.49 -7.41
C ALA A 560 -7.40 20.59 -6.18
N GLY A 561 -6.78 21.07 -5.10
CA GLY A 561 -6.65 20.32 -3.84
C GLY A 561 -7.83 20.53 -2.90
N GLN A 562 -8.15 21.78 -2.61
CA GLN A 562 -9.20 22.18 -1.65
C GLN A 562 -10.61 21.67 -2.01
N PRO A 563 -11.09 21.73 -3.28
CA PRO A 563 -12.40 21.18 -3.63
C PRO A 563 -12.50 19.67 -3.44
N VAL A 564 -11.40 18.93 -3.64
CA VAL A 564 -11.36 17.48 -3.39
C VAL A 564 -11.50 17.19 -1.89
N PHE A 565 -10.76 17.91 -1.04
CA PHE A 565 -10.92 17.82 0.41
C PHE A 565 -12.37 18.13 0.83
N ALA A 566 -12.96 19.22 0.32
CA ALA A 566 -14.33 19.61 0.67
C ALA A 566 -15.33 18.51 0.30
N ASN A 567 -15.23 17.91 -0.88
CA ASN A 567 -16.08 16.79 -1.29
C ASN A 567 -15.94 15.58 -0.36
N ILE A 568 -14.70 15.24 0.04
CA ILE A 568 -14.46 14.16 1.01
C ILE A 568 -15.09 14.52 2.36
N ALA A 569 -14.83 15.72 2.90
CA ALA A 569 -15.36 16.16 4.19
C ALA A 569 -16.91 16.18 4.23
N HIS A 570 -17.57 16.69 3.16
CA HIS A 570 -19.02 16.62 3.03
C HIS A 570 -19.53 15.19 3.02
N THR A 571 -18.87 14.30 2.30
CA THR A 571 -19.22 12.88 2.24
C THR A 571 -19.09 12.22 3.63
N LEU A 572 -18.01 12.50 4.35
CA LEU A 572 -17.84 11.97 5.71
C LEU A 572 -18.93 12.45 6.67
N ILE A 573 -19.30 13.72 6.59
CA ILE A 573 -20.36 14.30 7.42
C ILE A 573 -21.72 13.67 7.10
N ASN A 574 -22.06 13.55 5.82
CA ASN A 574 -23.39 13.14 5.40
C ASN A 574 -23.62 11.65 5.51
N ASP A 575 -22.60 10.83 5.22
CA ASP A 575 -22.76 9.40 4.97
C ASP A 575 -22.03 8.51 5.99
N PHE A 576 -21.04 9.03 6.74
CA PHE A 576 -20.15 8.22 7.60
C PHE A 576 -20.14 8.67 9.07
N GLY A 577 -21.19 9.32 9.51
CA GLY A 577 -21.49 9.50 10.93
C GLY A 577 -20.47 10.34 11.70
N VAL A 578 -19.92 11.40 11.07
CA VAL A 578 -19.15 12.39 11.83
C VAL A 578 -20.05 12.96 12.93
N THR A 579 -19.59 12.87 14.18
CA THR A 579 -20.38 13.32 15.33
C THR A 579 -20.52 14.84 15.33
N PRO A 580 -21.74 15.41 15.32
CA PRO A 580 -21.90 16.85 15.34
C PRO A 580 -21.56 17.48 16.70
N LYS A 581 -21.29 18.79 16.72
CA LYS A 581 -21.12 19.58 17.95
C LYS A 581 -22.40 19.50 18.82
N GLY A 582 -22.20 19.35 20.11
CA GLY A 582 -23.30 19.36 21.07
C GLY A 582 -24.03 18.05 21.30
N ASN A 583 -23.62 16.96 20.61
CA ASN A 583 -24.09 15.61 20.95
C ASN A 583 -22.97 14.90 21.74
N PRO A 584 -23.23 14.45 22.99
CA PRO A 584 -22.24 13.74 23.81
C PRO A 584 -21.88 12.36 23.24
#